data_055dbe51d1468fbb1ff3fc8f114c4f32
#
_entry.id   055dbe51d1468fbb1ff3fc8f114c4f32
#
_cell.length_a   1.000
_cell.length_b   1.000
_cell.length_c   1.000
_cell.angle_alpha   90.00
_cell.angle_beta   90.00
_cell.angle_gamma   90.00
#
_symmetry.space_group_name_H-M   'P 1'
#
loop_
_entity.id
_entity.type
_entity.pdbx_description
1 polymer ?
#
loop_
_entity_poly.entity_id
_entity_poly.type
_entity_poly.pdbx_seq_one_letter_code
_entity_poly.pdbx_strand_id
1 'polypeptide(L)'
;MENKSNFLSSAEQMKADLGPALCLAKWKQVSLHLTTGLNNSCYHPPLHPIDPAAIKSNSAALHNTEHKKAQRRIMLQQQRPSECSYCWNMEDLGRLSDRHYRSGEPWAAVDFERIKNSTGDEDVVPSYVEVNFNHACNLRCSYCSPQFSSSWADEVSRLGAYPTLVPHNAPEHFTGSRRPIPAREHNPYVEAFWSWWPTLYPELKHFRMTGGEPLMDRNTYRVFDYVLDHPKSDLHLAVTSNFSVEPELSNKYFDYVRRLCDTDIEHFMQYVSVDSGIGAQAEYIRHGLDFNRLTHNVETYLRDIPYRNSLTFIITMNNLSVTGFLPLMQWILDLRRKHSHTYQRVWFDTPVLRQPAWQSLQTLGESYAAKLEQARDFMMENLETADDPFHGFKDYEVQRLERDIAWMRSTVN
;
A
#
# COMPACT_ATOMS: atom_id res chain seq x y z
N MET A 1 10.72 15.90 -2.66
CA MET A 1 9.26 15.71 -2.92
C MET A 1 8.87 16.65 -4.05
N GLU A 2 8.49 16.12 -5.19
CA GLU A 2 8.00 16.94 -6.29
C GLU A 2 6.72 17.67 -5.89
N ASN A 3 6.67 18.93 -6.25
CA ASN A 3 5.56 19.80 -5.93
C ASN A 3 4.28 19.24 -6.61
N LYS A 4 3.12 19.24 -5.91
CA LYS A 4 1.83 18.72 -6.42
C LYS A 4 1.45 19.31 -7.79
N SER A 5 1.85 20.56 -8.08
CA SER A 5 1.68 21.17 -9.39
C SER A 5 2.43 20.42 -10.49
N ASN A 6 3.63 19.90 -10.21
CA ASN A 6 4.41 19.09 -11.15
C ASN A 6 3.77 17.73 -11.38
N PHE A 7 3.25 17.10 -10.32
CA PHE A 7 2.58 15.81 -10.40
C PHE A 7 1.27 15.85 -11.20
N LEU A 8 0.45 16.87 -11.00
CA LEU A 8 -0.77 17.09 -11.80
C LEU A 8 -0.42 17.41 -13.25
N SER A 9 0.55 18.28 -13.49
CA SER A 9 1.01 18.65 -14.82
C SER A 9 1.58 17.44 -15.58
N SER A 10 2.34 16.57 -14.91
CA SER A 10 2.84 15.32 -15.48
C SER A 10 1.71 14.35 -15.84
N ALA A 11 0.69 14.23 -14.99
CA ALA A 11 -0.47 13.36 -15.26
C ALA A 11 -1.32 13.89 -16.43
N GLU A 12 -1.50 15.20 -16.54
CA GLU A 12 -2.20 15.85 -17.66
C GLU A 12 -1.43 15.66 -18.97
N GLN A 13 -0.11 15.83 -18.95
CA GLN A 13 0.74 15.55 -20.10
C GLN A 13 0.62 14.07 -20.51
N MET A 14 0.72 13.14 -19.57
CA MET A 14 0.56 11.70 -19.84
C MET A 14 -0.83 11.38 -20.42
N LYS A 15 -1.89 12.07 -20.02
CA LYS A 15 -3.22 11.88 -20.60
C LYS A 15 -3.22 12.08 -22.11
N ALA A 16 -2.48 13.08 -22.60
CA ALA A 16 -2.35 13.34 -24.05
C ALA A 16 -1.49 12.28 -24.76
N ASP A 17 -0.40 11.85 -24.13
CA ASP A 17 0.61 11.00 -24.76
C ASP A 17 0.23 9.51 -24.78
N LEU A 18 -0.44 9.01 -23.72
CA LEU A 18 -0.78 7.60 -23.54
C LEU A 18 -1.89 7.09 -24.48
N GLY A 19 -2.65 7.99 -25.11
CA GLY A 19 -3.82 7.59 -25.88
C GLY A 19 -4.88 6.89 -25.01
N PRO A 20 -5.83 6.15 -25.64
CA PRO A 20 -7.02 5.65 -24.94
C PRO A 20 -6.77 4.47 -24.00
N ALA A 21 -5.63 3.77 -24.09
CA ALA A 21 -5.47 2.48 -23.40
C ALA A 21 -4.11 2.22 -22.76
N LEU A 22 -3.01 2.85 -23.21
CA LEU A 22 -1.67 2.56 -22.73
C LEU A 22 -1.50 2.95 -21.25
N CYS A 23 -0.89 2.08 -20.44
CA CYS A 23 -0.57 2.32 -19.01
C CYS A 23 0.84 1.82 -18.71
N LEU A 24 1.76 2.72 -18.40
CA LEU A 24 3.17 2.35 -18.13
C LEU A 24 3.32 1.48 -16.88
N ALA A 25 2.43 1.63 -15.89
CA ALA A 25 2.42 0.77 -14.71
C ALA A 25 2.23 -0.71 -15.04
N LYS A 26 1.61 -1.06 -16.19
CA LYS A 26 1.47 -2.45 -16.63
C LYS A 26 2.83 -3.09 -16.95
N TRP A 27 3.84 -2.30 -17.28
CA TRP A 27 5.22 -2.74 -17.53
C TRP A 27 6.10 -2.54 -16.31
N LYS A 28 5.98 -1.40 -15.63
CA LYS A 28 6.99 -0.94 -14.67
C LYS A 28 6.58 -1.09 -13.19
N GLN A 29 5.35 -1.57 -12.91
CA GLN A 29 4.88 -1.80 -11.55
C GLN A 29 4.40 -3.24 -11.36
N VAL A 30 4.63 -3.78 -10.17
CA VAL A 30 4.08 -5.07 -9.74
C VAL A 30 3.90 -5.12 -8.22
N SER A 31 2.77 -5.71 -7.78
CA SER A 31 2.57 -6.19 -6.42
C SER A 31 2.65 -7.71 -6.42
N LEU A 32 3.61 -8.25 -5.69
CA LEU A 32 3.91 -9.69 -5.59
C LEU A 32 3.35 -10.25 -4.28
N HIS A 33 2.39 -11.15 -4.36
CA HIS A 33 1.84 -11.88 -3.23
C HIS A 33 2.49 -13.27 -3.16
N LEU A 34 3.74 -13.31 -2.71
CA LEU A 34 4.54 -14.53 -2.76
C LEU A 34 4.02 -15.64 -1.82
N THR A 35 3.24 -15.27 -0.80
CA THR A 35 2.56 -16.25 0.07
C THR A 35 1.57 -17.14 -0.67
N THR A 36 0.97 -16.63 -1.74
CA THR A 36 -0.09 -17.30 -2.49
C THR A 36 0.29 -17.55 -3.95
N GLY A 37 1.44 -17.05 -4.40
CA GLY A 37 1.85 -17.14 -5.81
C GLY A 37 0.95 -16.32 -6.74
N LEU A 38 0.48 -15.16 -6.29
CA LEU A 38 -0.35 -14.26 -7.07
C LEU A 38 0.37 -12.93 -7.31
N ASN A 39 0.01 -12.23 -8.37
CA ASN A 39 0.45 -10.85 -8.60
C ASN A 39 -0.63 -10.00 -9.26
N ASN A 40 -0.42 -8.69 -9.26
CA ASN A 40 -1.11 -7.71 -10.09
C ASN A 40 -0.16 -6.58 -10.51
N SER A 41 -0.58 -5.75 -11.47
CA SER A 41 0.28 -4.66 -12.00
C SER A 41 0.21 -3.39 -11.15
N CYS A 42 -0.94 -3.17 -10.51
CA CYS A 42 -1.21 -2.07 -9.59
C CYS A 42 -2.33 -2.52 -8.64
N TYR A 43 -2.91 -1.62 -7.87
CA TYR A 43 -3.91 -1.98 -6.84
C TYR A 43 -5.33 -2.26 -7.37
N HIS A 44 -5.61 -2.01 -8.66
CA HIS A 44 -6.96 -2.08 -9.21
C HIS A 44 -7.29 -3.40 -9.92
N PRO A 45 -6.41 -3.97 -10.77
CA PRO A 45 -6.69 -5.24 -11.42
C PRO A 45 -6.80 -6.39 -10.41
N PRO A 46 -7.67 -7.39 -10.68
CA PRO A 46 -7.69 -8.61 -9.90
C PRO A 46 -6.32 -9.28 -9.84
N LEU A 47 -6.07 -9.99 -8.75
CA LEU A 47 -4.91 -10.85 -8.61
C LEU A 47 -5.01 -12.02 -9.62
N HIS A 48 -3.90 -12.35 -10.25
CA HIS A 48 -3.80 -13.50 -11.13
C HIS A 48 -2.64 -14.43 -10.73
N PRO A 49 -2.73 -15.75 -11.03
CA PRO A 49 -1.72 -16.70 -10.60
C PRO A 49 -0.40 -16.53 -11.37
N ILE A 50 0.69 -16.77 -10.67
CA ILE A 50 2.02 -16.96 -11.24
C ILE A 50 2.20 -18.45 -11.47
N ASP A 51 2.58 -18.84 -12.68
CA ASP A 51 2.83 -20.25 -13.02
C ASP A 51 4.10 -20.77 -12.33
N PRO A 52 4.00 -21.78 -11.42
CA PRO A 52 5.16 -22.37 -10.78
C PRO A 52 6.15 -23.02 -11.73
N ALA A 53 5.69 -23.47 -12.92
CA ALA A 53 6.58 -24.05 -13.92
C ALA A 53 7.39 -22.97 -14.63
N ALA A 54 6.76 -21.82 -14.93
CA ALA A 54 7.44 -20.70 -15.58
C ALA A 54 8.56 -20.13 -14.72
N ILE A 55 8.35 -19.93 -13.40
CA ILE A 55 9.37 -19.36 -12.51
C ILE A 55 10.57 -20.29 -12.28
N LYS A 56 10.45 -21.60 -12.50
CA LYS A 56 11.58 -22.53 -12.42
C LYS A 56 12.60 -22.31 -13.53
N SER A 57 12.14 -21.95 -14.72
CA SER A 57 13.00 -21.68 -15.88
C SER A 57 13.38 -20.22 -16.01
N ASN A 58 12.52 -19.32 -15.55
CA ASN A 58 12.70 -17.88 -15.66
C ASN A 58 12.11 -17.16 -14.45
N SER A 59 12.93 -16.74 -13.51
CA SER A 59 12.46 -16.04 -12.30
C SER A 59 11.78 -14.70 -12.58
N ALA A 60 12.06 -14.04 -13.73
CA ALA A 60 11.37 -12.83 -14.15
C ALA A 60 9.88 -13.07 -14.49
N ALA A 61 9.45 -14.32 -14.63
CA ALA A 61 8.03 -14.69 -14.78
C ALA A 61 7.19 -14.36 -13.54
N LEU A 62 7.79 -14.06 -12.40
CA LEU A 62 7.08 -13.44 -11.26
C LEU A 62 6.35 -12.15 -11.65
N HIS A 63 6.93 -11.36 -12.54
CA HIS A 63 6.35 -10.13 -13.09
C HIS A 63 5.77 -10.32 -14.48
N ASN A 64 6.46 -11.09 -15.33
CA ASN A 64 6.17 -11.24 -16.75
C ASN A 64 5.33 -12.50 -17.02
N THR A 65 4.20 -12.64 -16.32
CA THR A 65 3.25 -13.74 -16.56
C THR A 65 2.61 -13.63 -17.95
N GLU A 66 2.19 -14.74 -18.53
CA GLU A 66 1.48 -14.75 -19.83
C GLU A 66 0.20 -13.91 -19.77
N HIS A 67 -0.51 -13.93 -18.63
CA HIS A 67 -1.67 -13.05 -18.43
C HIS A 67 -1.27 -11.57 -18.62
N LYS A 68 -0.20 -11.13 -17.94
CA LYS A 68 0.24 -9.74 -17.99
C LYS A 68 0.74 -9.32 -19.38
N LYS A 69 1.46 -10.21 -20.07
CA LYS A 69 1.88 -10.02 -21.46
C LYS A 69 0.67 -9.86 -22.39
N ALA A 70 -0.37 -10.69 -22.22
CA ALA A 70 -1.60 -10.55 -22.96
C ALA A 70 -2.28 -9.18 -22.75
N GLN A 71 -2.34 -8.69 -21.50
CA GLN A 71 -2.89 -7.35 -21.21
C GLN A 71 -2.04 -6.22 -21.84
N ARG A 72 -0.70 -6.35 -21.86
CA ARG A 72 0.19 -5.41 -22.53
C ARG A 72 -0.08 -5.34 -24.03
N ARG A 73 -0.25 -6.50 -24.71
CA ARG A 73 -0.59 -6.54 -26.14
C ARG A 73 -1.92 -5.84 -26.44
N ILE A 74 -2.95 -6.07 -25.62
CA ILE A 74 -4.25 -5.38 -25.71
C ILE A 74 -4.07 -3.86 -25.64
N MET A 75 -3.29 -3.38 -24.67
CA MET A 75 -3.02 -1.95 -24.50
C MET A 75 -2.25 -1.34 -25.69
N LEU A 76 -1.25 -2.04 -26.24
CA LEU A 76 -0.51 -1.58 -27.41
C LEU A 76 -1.38 -1.52 -28.67
N GLN A 77 -2.41 -2.34 -28.76
CA GLN A 77 -3.45 -2.28 -29.80
C GLN A 77 -4.48 -1.17 -29.56
N GLN A 78 -4.24 -0.28 -28.58
CA GLN A 78 -5.14 0.79 -28.18
C GLN A 78 -6.52 0.30 -27.70
N GLN A 79 -6.57 -0.92 -27.18
CA GLN A 79 -7.77 -1.51 -26.59
C GLN A 79 -7.69 -1.47 -25.06
N ARG A 80 -8.83 -1.29 -24.41
CA ARG A 80 -8.95 -1.17 -22.95
C ARG A 80 -9.12 -2.55 -22.30
N PRO A 81 -8.12 -3.10 -21.57
CA PRO A 81 -8.31 -4.32 -20.81
C PRO A 81 -9.44 -4.19 -19.78
N SER A 82 -10.32 -5.19 -19.72
CA SER A 82 -11.46 -5.19 -18.78
C SER A 82 -11.03 -5.14 -17.31
N GLU A 83 -9.90 -5.73 -16.99
CA GLU A 83 -9.36 -5.72 -15.62
C GLU A 83 -8.99 -4.32 -15.10
N CYS A 84 -8.83 -3.34 -15.98
CA CYS A 84 -8.51 -1.95 -15.62
C CYS A 84 -9.75 -1.03 -15.59
N SER A 85 -10.96 -1.61 -15.43
CA SER A 85 -12.24 -0.90 -15.43
C SER A 85 -12.31 0.28 -14.47
N TYR A 86 -11.60 0.23 -13.32
CA TYR A 86 -11.51 1.36 -12.39
C TYR A 86 -11.01 2.64 -13.09
N CYS A 87 -9.90 2.55 -13.82
CA CYS A 87 -9.36 3.70 -14.56
C CYS A 87 -10.30 4.13 -15.69
N TRP A 88 -10.83 3.16 -16.44
CA TRP A 88 -11.75 3.47 -17.55
C TRP A 88 -13.00 4.21 -17.08
N ASN A 89 -13.60 3.78 -15.99
CA ASN A 89 -14.77 4.44 -15.41
C ASN A 89 -14.47 5.91 -14.99
N MET A 90 -13.27 6.17 -14.45
CA MET A 90 -12.86 7.54 -14.13
C MET A 90 -12.67 8.39 -15.39
N GLU A 91 -12.05 7.84 -16.42
CA GLU A 91 -11.76 8.53 -17.68
C GLU A 91 -13.04 8.79 -18.50
N ASP A 92 -13.99 7.86 -18.48
CA ASP A 92 -15.30 8.02 -19.13
C ASP A 92 -16.13 9.13 -18.47
N LEU A 93 -15.82 9.48 -17.21
CA LEU A 93 -16.34 10.68 -16.52
C LEU A 93 -15.51 11.96 -16.79
N GLY A 94 -14.54 11.91 -17.73
CA GLY A 94 -13.67 13.04 -18.07
C GLY A 94 -12.56 13.34 -17.05
N ARG A 95 -12.37 12.47 -16.04
CA ARG A 95 -11.41 12.69 -14.96
C ARG A 95 -10.04 12.05 -15.26
N LEU A 96 -9.00 12.53 -14.60
CA LEU A 96 -7.72 11.84 -14.54
C LEU A 96 -7.89 10.55 -13.72
N SER A 97 -7.27 9.46 -14.21
CA SER A 97 -7.24 8.17 -13.52
C SER A 97 -5.85 7.85 -12.99
N ASP A 98 -5.75 6.82 -12.14
CA ASP A 98 -4.45 6.34 -11.64
C ASP A 98 -3.50 5.94 -12.76
N ARG A 99 -4.02 5.54 -13.94
CA ARG A 99 -3.22 5.28 -15.13
C ARG A 99 -2.39 6.50 -15.55
N HIS A 100 -3.00 7.69 -15.54
CA HIS A 100 -2.32 8.93 -15.88
C HIS A 100 -1.31 9.32 -14.82
N TYR A 101 -1.69 9.27 -13.55
CA TYR A 101 -0.80 9.59 -12.43
C TYR A 101 0.40 8.66 -12.39
N ARG A 102 0.17 7.33 -12.41
CA ARG A 102 1.26 6.35 -12.35
C ARG A 102 2.18 6.39 -13.57
N SER A 103 1.64 6.64 -14.75
CA SER A 103 2.46 6.77 -15.94
C SER A 103 3.26 8.07 -15.98
N GLY A 104 2.78 9.13 -15.32
CA GLY A 104 3.50 10.40 -15.18
C GLY A 104 4.60 10.41 -14.13
N GLU A 105 4.69 9.37 -13.30
CA GLU A 105 5.76 9.24 -12.31
C GLU A 105 7.12 9.00 -13.00
N PRO A 106 8.22 9.62 -12.52
CA PRO A 106 9.54 9.50 -13.14
C PRO A 106 10.00 8.06 -13.37
N TRP A 107 9.69 7.15 -12.40
CA TRP A 107 10.06 5.74 -12.49
C TRP A 107 9.38 4.98 -13.64
N ALA A 108 8.29 5.50 -14.19
CA ALA A 108 7.57 4.92 -15.32
C ALA A 108 7.79 5.73 -16.61
N ALA A 109 7.70 7.06 -16.53
CA ALA A 109 7.72 7.95 -17.68
C ALA A 109 9.00 7.85 -18.51
N VAL A 110 10.15 7.59 -17.87
CA VAL A 110 11.46 7.41 -18.54
C VAL A 110 11.44 6.30 -19.59
N ASP A 111 10.56 5.31 -19.44
CA ASP A 111 10.45 4.16 -20.36
C ASP A 111 9.34 4.32 -21.42
N PHE A 112 8.67 5.48 -21.49
CA PHE A 112 7.50 5.68 -22.35
C PHE A 112 7.73 5.28 -23.80
N GLU A 113 8.76 5.84 -24.46
CA GLU A 113 9.04 5.55 -25.86
C GLU A 113 9.43 4.07 -26.10
N ARG A 114 10.17 3.49 -25.19
CA ARG A 114 10.54 2.07 -25.25
C ARG A 114 9.30 1.17 -25.13
N ILE A 115 8.41 1.47 -24.22
CA ILE A 115 7.18 0.70 -24.00
C ILE A 115 6.22 0.85 -25.20
N LYS A 116 6.03 2.07 -25.68
CA LYS A 116 5.14 2.36 -26.83
C LYS A 116 5.56 1.61 -28.10
N ASN A 117 6.86 1.38 -28.28
CA ASN A 117 7.42 0.69 -29.44
C ASN A 117 7.70 -0.82 -29.17
N SER A 118 7.28 -1.36 -28.04
CA SER A 118 7.46 -2.78 -27.70
C SER A 118 6.37 -3.66 -28.32
N THR A 119 6.54 -4.98 -28.26
CA THR A 119 5.52 -5.96 -28.69
C THR A 119 4.57 -6.34 -27.56
N GLY A 120 4.96 -6.10 -26.32
CA GLY A 120 4.24 -6.51 -25.11
C GLY A 120 4.63 -7.90 -24.60
N ASP A 121 5.45 -8.64 -25.36
CA ASP A 121 5.89 -10.01 -25.04
C ASP A 121 7.23 -10.05 -24.31
N GLU A 122 7.96 -8.95 -24.32
CA GLU A 122 9.27 -8.86 -23.70
C GLU A 122 9.21 -9.04 -22.17
N ASP A 123 10.21 -9.66 -21.62
CA ASP A 123 10.45 -9.67 -20.21
C ASP A 123 11.00 -8.30 -19.77
N VAL A 124 10.23 -7.61 -18.97
CA VAL A 124 10.58 -6.26 -18.48
C VAL A 124 10.92 -6.34 -17.00
N VAL A 125 11.96 -5.61 -16.59
CA VAL A 125 12.27 -5.42 -15.18
C VAL A 125 11.47 -4.22 -14.65
N PRO A 126 10.64 -4.40 -13.62
CA PRO A 126 9.87 -3.30 -13.03
C PRO A 126 10.78 -2.37 -12.22
N SER A 127 10.42 -1.10 -12.14
CA SER A 127 11.07 -0.10 -11.29
C SER A 127 10.29 0.17 -10.00
N TYR A 128 9.03 -0.22 -9.93
CA TYR A 128 8.21 -0.15 -8.72
C TYR A 128 7.75 -1.56 -8.34
N VAL A 129 8.16 -2.04 -7.18
CA VAL A 129 7.76 -3.36 -6.66
C VAL A 129 7.22 -3.22 -5.24
N GLU A 130 6.03 -3.78 -5.03
CA GLU A 130 5.49 -4.07 -3.72
C GLU A 130 5.51 -5.58 -3.50
N VAL A 131 5.97 -6.04 -2.34
CA VAL A 131 6.09 -7.47 -2.07
C VAL A 131 5.51 -7.86 -0.72
N ASN A 132 4.76 -8.97 -0.72
CA ASN A 132 4.34 -9.72 0.44
C ASN A 132 5.09 -11.06 0.44
N PHE A 133 6.05 -11.24 1.34
CA PHE A 133 6.85 -12.46 1.44
C PHE A 133 6.14 -13.58 2.18
N ASN A 134 5.41 -13.26 3.26
CA ASN A 134 4.65 -14.22 4.04
C ASN A 134 3.44 -13.57 4.75
N HIS A 135 2.61 -14.40 5.40
CA HIS A 135 1.41 -13.97 6.11
C HIS A 135 1.59 -13.97 7.64
N ALA A 136 2.81 -14.12 8.16
CA ALA A 136 3.06 -14.03 9.60
C ALA A 136 2.61 -12.66 10.11
N CYS A 137 1.70 -12.64 11.08
CA CYS A 137 1.15 -11.41 11.65
C CYS A 137 0.71 -11.68 13.09
N ASN A 138 1.01 -10.74 13.98
CA ASN A 138 0.58 -10.78 15.38
C ASN A 138 -0.86 -10.28 15.59
N LEU A 139 -1.50 -9.65 14.56
CA LEU A 139 -2.83 -9.08 14.66
C LEU A 139 -3.90 -9.88 13.92
N ARG A 140 -5.16 -9.70 14.35
CA ARG A 140 -6.39 -10.17 13.74
C ARG A 140 -7.32 -8.99 13.51
N CYS A 141 -6.96 -8.09 12.61
CA CYS A 141 -7.80 -6.93 12.27
C CYS A 141 -9.17 -7.41 11.78
N SER A 142 -10.24 -6.77 12.23
CA SER A 142 -11.63 -7.21 12.02
C SER A 142 -12.03 -7.41 10.55
N TYR A 143 -11.38 -6.71 9.64
CA TYR A 143 -11.60 -6.77 8.19
C TYR A 143 -10.52 -7.56 7.44
N CYS A 144 -9.54 -8.13 8.15
CA CYS A 144 -8.48 -8.94 7.54
C CYS A 144 -8.93 -10.40 7.38
N SER A 145 -8.04 -11.24 6.87
CA SER A 145 -8.35 -12.63 6.55
C SER A 145 -7.15 -13.55 6.80
N PRO A 146 -7.37 -14.88 6.90
CA PRO A 146 -6.30 -15.88 6.98
C PRO A 146 -5.27 -15.82 5.86
N GLN A 147 -5.64 -15.27 4.70
CA GLN A 147 -4.71 -15.09 3.59
C GLN A 147 -3.56 -14.13 3.94
N PHE A 148 -3.82 -13.14 4.79
CA PHE A 148 -2.88 -12.08 5.15
C PHE A 148 -2.43 -12.11 6.62
N SER A 149 -3.00 -12.99 7.45
CA SER A 149 -2.67 -13.09 8.86
C SER A 149 -2.65 -14.53 9.36
N SER A 150 -1.49 -14.97 9.84
CA SER A 150 -1.35 -16.28 10.49
C SER A 150 -2.18 -16.38 11.77
N SER A 151 -2.33 -15.30 12.53
CA SER A 151 -3.19 -15.24 13.72
C SER A 151 -4.67 -15.46 13.37
N TRP A 152 -5.14 -14.96 12.21
CA TRP A 152 -6.46 -15.28 11.68
C TRP A 152 -6.56 -16.75 11.25
N ALA A 153 -5.54 -17.26 10.57
CA ALA A 153 -5.51 -18.67 10.15
C ALA A 153 -5.61 -19.61 11.36
N ASP A 154 -4.89 -19.31 12.42
CA ASP A 154 -4.93 -20.06 13.68
C ASP A 154 -6.31 -19.98 14.35
N GLU A 155 -6.94 -18.80 14.35
CA GLU A 155 -8.27 -18.62 14.94
C GLU A 155 -9.34 -19.38 14.18
N VAL A 156 -9.37 -19.25 12.85
CA VAL A 156 -10.33 -19.97 11.99
C VAL A 156 -10.14 -21.49 12.07
N SER A 157 -8.88 -21.95 12.20
CA SER A 157 -8.58 -23.38 12.39
C SER A 157 -9.15 -23.92 13.69
N ARG A 158 -9.17 -23.13 14.77
CA ARG A 158 -9.66 -23.56 16.09
C ARG A 158 -11.16 -23.39 16.30
N LEU A 159 -11.73 -22.29 15.78
CA LEU A 159 -13.09 -21.86 16.10
C LEU A 159 -14.06 -21.94 14.91
N GLY A 160 -13.55 -22.18 13.71
CA GLY A 160 -14.33 -22.12 12.48
C GLY A 160 -14.51 -20.69 11.94
N ALA A 161 -15.23 -20.58 10.83
CA ALA A 161 -15.56 -19.32 10.22
C ALA A 161 -16.62 -18.53 11.02
N TYR A 162 -16.72 -17.24 10.78
CA TYR A 162 -17.81 -16.45 11.34
C TYR A 162 -19.19 -16.93 10.84
N PRO A 163 -20.18 -17.01 11.73
CA PRO A 163 -21.53 -17.46 11.36
C PRO A 163 -22.30 -16.33 10.65
N THR A 164 -21.82 -15.90 9.50
CA THR A 164 -22.42 -14.87 8.65
C THR A 164 -23.16 -15.50 7.49
N LEU A 165 -24.23 -14.84 6.99
CA LEU A 165 -25.01 -15.32 5.83
C LEU A 165 -24.13 -15.45 4.57
N VAL A 166 -23.25 -14.47 4.36
CA VAL A 166 -22.19 -14.56 3.36
C VAL A 166 -20.93 -15.02 4.08
N PRO A 167 -20.41 -16.23 3.82
CA PRO A 167 -19.23 -16.72 4.49
C PRO A 167 -18.07 -15.75 4.37
N HIS A 168 -17.46 -15.41 5.50
CA HIS A 168 -16.26 -14.61 5.59
C HIS A 168 -15.27 -15.34 6.47
N ASN A 169 -14.01 -15.37 6.06
CA ASN A 169 -12.97 -16.14 6.74
C ASN A 169 -13.27 -17.65 6.85
N ALA A 170 -14.12 -18.18 5.99
CA ALA A 170 -14.36 -19.61 5.90
C ALA A 170 -13.15 -20.31 5.28
N PRO A 171 -12.74 -21.51 5.79
CA PRO A 171 -11.57 -22.23 5.27
C PRO A 171 -11.60 -22.46 3.77
N GLU A 172 -12.76 -22.72 3.19
CA GLU A 172 -12.96 -22.93 1.74
C GLU A 172 -12.63 -21.69 0.88
N HIS A 173 -12.67 -20.49 1.46
CA HIS A 173 -12.26 -19.26 0.75
C HIS A 173 -10.75 -19.15 0.55
N PHE A 174 -9.97 -19.96 1.27
CA PHE A 174 -8.50 -19.98 1.27
C PHE A 174 -7.94 -21.27 0.72
N THR A 175 -8.74 -22.01 -0.06
CA THR A 175 -8.32 -23.21 -0.80
C THR A 175 -7.75 -22.83 -2.17
N GLY A 176 -7.03 -23.74 -2.79
CA GLY A 176 -6.43 -23.55 -4.10
C GLY A 176 -5.43 -22.38 -4.13
N SER A 177 -5.54 -21.49 -5.12
CA SER A 177 -4.61 -20.37 -5.33
C SER A 177 -4.63 -19.27 -4.25
N ARG A 178 -5.60 -19.33 -3.32
CA ARG A 178 -5.67 -18.36 -2.21
C ARG A 178 -5.13 -18.89 -0.88
N ARG A 179 -4.76 -20.16 -0.83
CA ARG A 179 -4.17 -20.75 0.36
C ARG A 179 -2.74 -20.22 0.53
N PRO A 180 -2.42 -19.55 1.65
CA PRO A 180 -1.07 -19.09 1.90
C PRO A 180 -0.15 -20.28 2.16
N ILE A 181 1.06 -20.23 1.60
CA ILE A 181 2.14 -21.17 1.93
C ILE A 181 2.64 -20.82 3.33
N PRO A 182 2.60 -21.75 4.30
CA PRO A 182 3.09 -21.48 5.65
C PRO A 182 4.55 -21.02 5.65
N ALA A 183 4.89 -20.07 6.53
CA ALA A 183 6.22 -19.48 6.59
C ALA A 183 7.37 -20.49 6.87
N ARG A 184 7.04 -21.69 7.40
CA ARG A 184 7.99 -22.77 7.66
C ARG A 184 8.15 -23.74 6.49
N GLU A 185 7.28 -23.67 5.50
CA GLU A 185 7.33 -24.50 4.31
C GLU A 185 8.18 -23.88 3.21
N HIS A 186 8.63 -24.71 2.29
CA HIS A 186 9.33 -24.27 1.09
C HIS A 186 8.38 -23.47 0.21
N ASN A 187 8.80 -22.24 -0.15
CA ASN A 187 8.00 -21.36 -0.99
C ASN A 187 8.77 -21.07 -2.30
N PRO A 188 8.35 -21.67 -3.44
CA PRO A 188 9.05 -21.53 -4.70
C PRO A 188 9.01 -20.08 -5.25
N TYR A 189 8.01 -19.28 -4.89
CA TYR A 189 7.92 -17.89 -5.32
C TYR A 189 8.92 -16.99 -4.59
N VAL A 190 9.16 -17.25 -3.31
CA VAL A 190 10.21 -16.54 -2.54
C VAL A 190 11.59 -16.95 -3.03
N GLU A 191 11.80 -18.22 -3.37
CA GLU A 191 13.06 -18.70 -3.98
C GLU A 191 13.30 -18.03 -5.34
N ALA A 192 12.30 -18.01 -6.21
CA ALA A 192 12.38 -17.34 -7.50
C ALA A 192 12.62 -15.82 -7.35
N PHE A 193 12.02 -15.18 -6.35
CA PHE A 193 12.27 -13.77 -6.06
C PHE A 193 13.76 -13.51 -5.74
N TRP A 194 14.34 -14.32 -4.87
CA TRP A 194 15.75 -14.15 -4.53
C TRP A 194 16.71 -14.53 -5.67
N SER A 195 16.32 -15.46 -6.54
CA SER A 195 17.04 -15.77 -7.76
C SER A 195 17.00 -14.62 -8.77
N TRP A 196 15.89 -13.88 -8.79
CA TRP A 196 15.72 -12.70 -9.67
C TRP A 196 16.32 -11.43 -9.08
N TRP A 197 16.53 -11.35 -7.77
CA TRP A 197 16.94 -10.14 -7.05
C TRP A 197 18.18 -9.45 -7.63
N PRO A 198 19.26 -10.13 -8.03
CA PRO A 198 20.44 -9.49 -8.64
C PRO A 198 20.14 -8.74 -9.94
N THR A 199 19.15 -9.19 -10.70
CA THR A 199 18.69 -8.52 -11.93
C THR A 199 17.65 -7.43 -11.63
N LEU A 200 16.80 -7.64 -10.63
CA LEU A 200 15.74 -6.73 -10.25
C LEU A 200 16.28 -5.49 -9.54
N TYR A 201 17.15 -5.66 -8.56
CA TYR A 201 17.60 -4.59 -7.65
C TYR A 201 18.21 -3.37 -8.37
N PRO A 202 19.07 -3.50 -9.38
CA PRO A 202 19.63 -2.36 -10.10
C PRO A 202 18.57 -1.44 -10.74
N GLU A 203 17.45 -1.99 -11.18
CA GLU A 203 16.38 -1.27 -11.87
C GLU A 203 15.34 -0.65 -10.92
N LEU A 204 15.35 -1.05 -9.64
CA LEU A 204 14.39 -0.56 -8.66
C LEU A 204 14.56 0.93 -8.40
N LYS A 205 13.44 1.66 -8.41
CA LYS A 205 13.29 3.02 -7.90
C LYS A 205 12.45 3.05 -6.64
N HIS A 206 11.41 2.21 -6.59
CA HIS A 206 10.54 2.06 -5.42
C HIS A 206 10.44 0.59 -5.04
N PHE A 207 10.77 0.30 -3.79
CA PHE A 207 10.60 -1.04 -3.23
C PHE A 207 9.86 -0.96 -1.89
N ARG A 208 8.69 -1.59 -1.83
CA ARG A 208 7.83 -1.58 -0.66
C ARG A 208 7.57 -3.00 -0.15
N MET A 209 7.84 -3.22 1.11
CA MET A 209 7.51 -4.49 1.79
C MET A 209 6.20 -4.34 2.55
N THR A 210 5.30 -5.27 2.27
CA THR A 210 3.98 -5.39 2.91
C THR A 210 3.73 -6.84 3.31
N GLY A 211 2.50 -7.18 3.66
CA GLY A 211 2.09 -8.57 3.89
C GLY A 211 1.33 -8.75 5.17
N GLY A 212 1.64 -9.78 5.95
CA GLY A 212 1.18 -9.93 7.31
C GLY A 212 1.75 -8.81 8.18
N GLU A 213 2.88 -9.05 8.81
CA GLU A 213 3.67 -8.04 9.50
C GLU A 213 5.14 -8.16 9.05
N PRO A 214 5.64 -7.24 8.21
CA PRO A 214 6.99 -7.30 7.68
C PRO A 214 8.09 -7.30 8.74
N LEU A 215 7.87 -6.69 9.91
CA LEU A 215 8.85 -6.69 10.99
C LEU A 215 9.06 -8.09 11.60
N MET A 216 8.15 -9.03 11.36
CA MET A 216 8.26 -10.43 11.73
C MET A 216 8.87 -11.31 10.64
N ASP A 217 9.14 -10.74 9.45
CA ASP A 217 9.60 -11.50 8.28
C ASP A 217 11.13 -11.42 8.12
N ARG A 218 11.80 -12.58 8.12
CA ARG A 218 13.24 -12.66 7.86
C ARG A 218 13.66 -12.08 6.50
N ASN A 219 12.78 -12.12 5.50
CA ASN A 219 13.09 -11.58 4.17
C ASN A 219 13.14 -10.05 4.18
N THR A 220 12.39 -9.37 5.06
CA THR A 220 12.52 -7.92 5.28
C THR A 220 13.95 -7.56 5.67
N TYR A 221 14.51 -8.27 6.65
CA TYR A 221 15.89 -8.03 7.10
C TYR A 221 16.93 -8.46 6.08
N ARG A 222 16.67 -9.52 5.31
CA ARG A 222 17.53 -9.90 4.18
C ARG A 222 17.58 -8.83 3.09
N VAL A 223 16.46 -8.13 2.81
CA VAL A 223 16.45 -6.96 1.93
C VAL A 223 17.30 -5.85 2.55
N PHE A 224 17.14 -5.57 3.83
CA PHE A 224 17.91 -4.53 4.51
C PHE A 224 19.41 -4.82 4.46
N ASP A 225 19.83 -6.04 4.77
CA ASP A 225 21.25 -6.45 4.67
C ASP A 225 21.78 -6.20 3.26
N TYR A 226 21.02 -6.60 2.23
CA TYR A 226 21.45 -6.40 0.84
C TYR A 226 21.56 -4.91 0.47
N VAL A 227 20.60 -4.08 0.90
CA VAL A 227 20.62 -2.63 0.64
C VAL A 227 21.78 -1.95 1.38
N LEU A 228 22.09 -2.39 2.60
CA LEU A 228 23.26 -1.89 3.35
C LEU A 228 24.58 -2.22 2.66
N ASP A 229 24.68 -3.41 2.07
CA ASP A 229 25.89 -3.84 1.33
C ASP A 229 25.98 -3.20 -0.07
N HIS A 230 24.83 -2.79 -0.64
CA HIS A 230 24.70 -2.24 -1.99
C HIS A 230 23.80 -0.99 -2.00
N PRO A 231 24.18 0.10 -1.33
CA PRO A 231 23.33 1.29 -1.26
C PRO A 231 23.11 1.91 -2.64
N LYS A 232 21.93 2.48 -2.86
CA LYS A 232 21.50 2.99 -4.17
C LYS A 232 20.80 4.34 -3.99
N SER A 233 21.42 5.42 -4.51
CA SER A 233 21.03 6.81 -4.28
C SER A 233 19.70 7.24 -4.88
N ASP A 234 19.09 6.41 -5.72
CA ASP A 234 17.78 6.63 -6.33
C ASP A 234 16.72 5.60 -5.87
N LEU A 235 16.97 4.92 -4.76
CA LEU A 235 16.05 3.95 -4.17
C LEU A 235 15.17 4.59 -3.11
N HIS A 236 13.85 4.54 -3.32
CA HIS A 236 12.85 4.76 -2.30
C HIS A 236 12.47 3.42 -1.66
N LEU A 237 12.89 3.20 -0.43
CA LEU A 237 12.59 1.99 0.33
C LEU A 237 11.45 2.23 1.30
N ALA A 238 10.49 1.32 1.36
CA ALA A 238 9.31 1.47 2.21
C ALA A 238 8.92 0.18 2.92
N VAL A 239 8.35 0.33 4.12
CA VAL A 239 7.77 -0.77 4.90
C VAL A 239 6.38 -0.38 5.38
N THR A 240 5.42 -1.28 5.25
CA THR A 240 4.08 -1.13 5.83
C THR A 240 3.96 -2.04 7.04
N SER A 241 3.81 -1.48 8.22
CA SER A 241 3.74 -2.22 9.47
C SER A 241 2.53 -1.81 10.32
N ASN A 242 2.04 -2.72 11.16
CA ASN A 242 1.11 -2.38 12.23
C ASN A 242 1.80 -1.63 13.38
N PHE A 243 3.12 -1.61 13.40
CA PHE A 243 3.99 -0.89 14.33
C PHE A 243 3.76 -1.22 15.80
N SER A 244 3.20 -2.40 16.09
CA SER A 244 2.88 -2.91 17.43
C SER A 244 3.39 -4.34 17.63
N VAL A 245 4.61 -4.61 17.13
CA VAL A 245 5.33 -5.87 17.38
C VAL A 245 6.04 -5.80 18.74
N GLU A 246 6.53 -6.95 19.23
CA GLU A 246 7.27 -7.00 20.48
C GLU A 246 8.51 -6.09 20.50
N PRO A 247 8.90 -5.53 21.66
CA PRO A 247 9.97 -4.53 21.77
C PRO A 247 11.30 -4.96 21.13
N GLU A 248 11.66 -6.25 21.22
CA GLU A 248 12.90 -6.77 20.62
C GLU A 248 12.89 -6.63 19.10
N LEU A 249 11.74 -6.88 18.45
CA LEU A 249 11.59 -6.72 17.02
C LEU A 249 11.55 -5.23 16.61
N SER A 250 10.89 -4.38 17.41
CA SER A 250 10.90 -2.94 17.19
C SER A 250 12.30 -2.36 17.28
N ASN A 251 13.07 -2.72 18.31
CA ASN A 251 14.44 -2.27 18.50
C ASN A 251 15.35 -2.71 17.36
N LYS A 252 15.28 -4.00 16.99
CA LYS A 252 16.01 -4.53 15.84
C LYS A 252 15.68 -3.75 14.57
N TYR A 253 14.41 -3.49 14.32
CA TYR A 253 13.95 -2.75 13.17
C TYR A 253 14.50 -1.32 13.14
N PHE A 254 14.44 -0.58 14.24
CA PHE A 254 14.98 0.78 14.33
C PHE A 254 16.49 0.83 14.12
N ASP A 255 17.24 -0.18 14.59
CA ASP A 255 18.67 -0.25 14.31
C ASP A 255 18.96 -0.38 12.81
N TYR A 256 18.21 -1.24 12.12
CA TYR A 256 18.33 -1.36 10.66
C TYR A 256 17.94 -0.07 9.94
N VAL A 257 16.83 0.56 10.32
CA VAL A 257 16.36 1.80 9.65
C VAL A 257 17.34 2.94 9.85
N ARG A 258 17.93 3.10 11.05
CA ARG A 258 19.00 4.11 11.27
C ARG A 258 20.17 3.87 10.33
N ARG A 259 20.70 2.64 10.30
CA ARG A 259 21.82 2.28 9.40
C ARG A 259 21.49 2.51 7.93
N LEU A 260 20.30 2.14 7.48
CA LEU A 260 19.84 2.39 6.11
C LEU A 260 19.76 3.89 5.80
N CYS A 261 19.28 4.68 6.72
CA CYS A 261 19.18 6.13 6.57
C CYS A 261 20.54 6.84 6.61
N ASP A 262 21.58 6.18 7.14
CA ASP A 262 22.98 6.66 7.09
C ASP A 262 23.65 6.33 5.74
N THR A 263 23.02 5.54 4.87
CA THR A 263 23.49 5.28 3.51
C THR A 263 22.99 6.33 2.51
N ASP A 264 23.36 6.16 1.24
CA ASP A 264 22.97 7.06 0.15
C ASP A 264 21.57 6.77 -0.43
N ILE A 265 20.72 5.90 0.19
CA ILE A 265 19.37 5.69 -0.33
C ILE A 265 18.62 7.03 -0.39
N GLU A 266 17.81 7.22 -1.44
CA GLU A 266 17.07 8.48 -1.66
C GLU A 266 16.13 8.78 -0.49
N HIS A 267 15.33 7.80 -0.10
CA HIS A 267 14.30 8.00 0.90
C HIS A 267 13.87 6.70 1.57
N PHE A 268 13.64 6.75 2.88
CA PHE A 268 12.95 5.68 3.62
C PHE A 268 11.57 6.15 4.05
N MET A 269 10.53 5.36 3.73
CA MET A 269 9.15 5.65 4.12
C MET A 269 8.59 4.57 5.03
N GLN A 270 8.14 4.98 6.20
CA GLN A 270 7.38 4.14 7.11
C GLN A 270 5.88 4.32 6.87
N TYR A 271 5.19 3.27 6.45
CA TYR A 271 3.73 3.22 6.47
C TYR A 271 3.27 2.56 7.76
N VAL A 272 2.40 3.24 8.50
CA VAL A 272 1.83 2.77 9.79
C VAL A 272 0.34 2.57 9.63
N SER A 273 -0.12 1.36 9.92
CA SER A 273 -1.54 1.01 9.84
C SER A 273 -2.25 1.35 11.14
N VAL A 274 -3.16 2.33 11.13
CA VAL A 274 -4.00 2.71 12.27
C VAL A 274 -5.36 3.20 11.78
N ASP A 275 -6.45 2.91 12.48
CA ASP A 275 -7.79 3.26 12.02
C ASP A 275 -8.51 4.24 12.95
N SER A 276 -8.01 4.48 14.16
CA SER A 276 -8.64 5.33 15.17
C SER A 276 -7.59 5.99 16.06
N GLY A 277 -7.85 7.24 16.47
CA GLY A 277 -7.10 7.94 17.51
C GLY A 277 -7.56 7.60 18.93
N ILE A 278 -8.60 6.77 19.10
CA ILE A 278 -9.06 6.26 20.41
C ILE A 278 -8.44 4.87 20.59
N GLY A 279 -7.53 4.73 21.57
CA GLY A 279 -6.75 3.51 21.79
C GLY A 279 -7.59 2.25 21.89
N ALA A 280 -8.60 2.21 22.77
CA ALA A 280 -9.48 1.05 22.93
C ALA A 280 -10.25 0.70 21.65
N GLN A 281 -10.61 1.69 20.82
CA GLN A 281 -11.26 1.45 19.54
C GLN A 281 -10.27 0.92 18.50
N ALA A 282 -9.05 1.46 18.46
CA ALA A 282 -7.99 0.97 17.58
C ALA A 282 -7.65 -0.51 17.87
N GLU A 283 -7.54 -0.86 19.16
CA GLU A 283 -7.30 -2.23 19.64
C GLU A 283 -8.47 -3.18 19.34
N TYR A 284 -9.69 -2.69 19.41
CA TYR A 284 -10.89 -3.46 19.04
C TYR A 284 -10.90 -3.77 17.53
N ILE A 285 -10.65 -2.75 16.68
CA ILE A 285 -10.63 -2.92 15.22
C ILE A 285 -9.48 -3.82 14.79
N ARG A 286 -8.31 -3.63 15.40
CA ARG A 286 -7.08 -4.37 15.11
C ARG A 286 -6.72 -5.27 16.29
N HIS A 287 -7.52 -6.31 16.53
CA HIS A 287 -7.35 -7.19 17.67
C HIS A 287 -5.92 -7.73 17.79
N GLY A 288 -5.31 -7.51 18.95
CA GLY A 288 -3.89 -7.78 19.25
C GLY A 288 -2.99 -6.56 19.15
N LEU A 289 -3.50 -5.42 18.69
CA LEU A 289 -2.80 -4.15 18.72
C LEU A 289 -2.60 -3.70 20.18
N ASP A 290 -1.41 -3.22 20.52
CA ASP A 290 -1.11 -2.42 21.68
C ASP A 290 -0.95 -0.96 21.21
N PHE A 291 -1.93 -0.12 21.48
CA PHE A 291 -1.96 1.27 20.99
C PHE A 291 -0.86 2.13 21.61
N ASN A 292 -0.50 1.87 22.88
CA ASN A 292 0.59 2.59 23.55
C ASN A 292 1.94 2.25 22.88
N ARG A 293 2.15 0.99 22.53
CA ARG A 293 3.35 0.55 21.81
C ARG A 293 3.41 1.17 20.41
N LEU A 294 2.29 1.20 19.68
CA LEU A 294 2.21 1.86 18.37
C LEU A 294 2.59 3.34 18.47
N THR A 295 1.99 4.08 19.39
CA THR A 295 2.26 5.52 19.58
C THR A 295 3.71 5.77 20.01
N HIS A 296 4.25 4.94 20.90
CA HIS A 296 5.66 4.98 21.28
C HIS A 296 6.59 4.77 20.08
N ASN A 297 6.30 3.79 19.23
CA ASN A 297 7.12 3.47 18.05
C ASN A 297 7.02 4.58 16.98
N VAL A 298 5.86 5.21 16.82
CA VAL A 298 5.69 6.39 15.95
C VAL A 298 6.57 7.55 16.42
N GLU A 299 6.50 7.87 17.72
CA GLU A 299 7.32 8.93 18.32
C GLU A 299 8.82 8.60 18.21
N THR A 300 9.22 7.36 18.45
CA THR A 300 10.61 6.90 18.31
C THR A 300 11.11 7.06 16.88
N TYR A 301 10.30 6.66 15.88
CA TYR A 301 10.63 6.83 14.47
C TYR A 301 10.85 8.32 14.12
N LEU A 302 9.90 9.17 14.50
CA LEU A 302 9.93 10.59 14.17
C LEU A 302 11.06 11.35 14.91
N ARG A 303 11.45 10.90 16.09
CA ARG A 303 12.55 11.49 16.85
C ARG A 303 13.93 11.00 16.37
N ASP A 304 14.08 9.71 16.15
CA ASP A 304 15.40 9.06 16.03
C ASP A 304 15.83 8.82 14.57
N ILE A 305 14.89 8.78 13.63
CA ILE A 305 15.21 8.58 12.20
C ILE A 305 15.48 9.94 11.55
N PRO A 306 16.54 10.06 10.71
CA PRO A 306 16.90 11.31 10.05
C PRO A 306 15.74 12.03 9.38
N TYR A 307 15.73 13.35 9.49
CA TYR A 307 14.59 14.20 9.13
C TYR A 307 14.09 14.01 7.69
N ARG A 308 14.97 13.71 6.73
CA ARG A 308 14.61 13.48 5.32
C ARG A 308 13.61 12.34 5.09
N ASN A 309 13.41 11.47 6.07
CA ASN A 309 12.55 10.27 5.96
C ASN A 309 11.16 10.55 6.54
N SER A 310 10.13 10.00 5.91
CA SER A 310 8.73 10.30 6.25
C SER A 310 7.97 9.13 6.84
N LEU A 311 6.85 9.44 7.48
CA LEU A 311 5.88 8.50 8.00
C LEU A 311 4.51 8.78 7.38
N THR A 312 3.84 7.72 6.94
CA THR A 312 2.49 7.82 6.37
C THR A 312 1.55 6.89 7.13
N PHE A 313 0.50 7.42 7.73
CA PHE A 313 -0.57 6.61 8.28
C PHE A 313 -1.47 6.07 7.17
N ILE A 314 -1.72 4.76 7.19
CA ILE A 314 -2.75 4.11 6.36
C ILE A 314 -3.97 3.88 7.25
N ILE A 315 -5.03 4.63 6.98
CA ILE A 315 -6.25 4.67 7.77
C ILE A 315 -7.35 3.98 6.96
N THR A 316 -7.61 2.70 7.24
CA THR A 316 -8.69 1.98 6.55
C THR A 316 -10.03 2.44 7.07
N MET A 317 -10.69 3.32 6.30
CA MET A 317 -11.98 3.90 6.67
C MET A 317 -13.06 2.82 6.67
N ASN A 318 -13.61 2.53 7.85
CA ASN A 318 -14.62 1.51 8.07
C ASN A 318 -15.67 1.98 9.10
N ASN A 319 -16.77 1.28 9.23
CA ASN A 319 -17.86 1.71 10.12
C ASN A 319 -17.47 1.74 11.61
N LEU A 320 -16.47 0.99 12.03
CA LEU A 320 -15.99 0.99 13.41
C LEU A 320 -15.02 2.13 13.70
N SER A 321 -14.44 2.79 12.68
CA SER A 321 -13.39 3.81 12.85
C SER A 321 -13.90 5.25 12.92
N VAL A 322 -15.14 5.51 12.50
CA VAL A 322 -15.67 6.87 12.27
C VAL A 322 -15.60 7.78 13.49
N THR A 323 -15.94 7.29 14.66
CA THR A 323 -15.94 8.10 15.91
C THR A 323 -14.52 8.42 16.41
N GLY A 324 -13.53 7.65 16.00
CA GLY A 324 -12.12 7.86 16.34
C GLY A 324 -11.32 8.63 15.28
N PHE A 325 -11.99 9.03 14.18
CA PHE A 325 -11.29 9.71 13.08
C PHE A 325 -10.88 11.14 13.45
N LEU A 326 -11.74 11.93 14.10
CA LEU A 326 -11.38 13.28 14.58
C LEU A 326 -10.21 13.24 15.58
N PRO A 327 -10.21 12.40 16.63
CA PRO A 327 -9.04 12.24 17.50
C PRO A 327 -7.76 11.83 16.75
N LEU A 328 -7.88 11.03 15.68
CA LEU A 328 -6.73 10.65 14.86
C LEU A 328 -6.19 11.85 14.06
N MET A 329 -7.04 12.70 13.50
CA MET A 329 -6.62 13.93 12.81
C MET A 329 -5.95 14.91 13.78
N GLN A 330 -6.46 15.03 15.02
CA GLN A 330 -5.84 15.84 16.07
C GLN A 330 -4.42 15.33 16.37
N TRP A 331 -4.25 14.02 16.58
CA TRP A 331 -2.94 13.42 16.82
C TRP A 331 -1.98 13.62 15.64
N ILE A 332 -2.45 13.46 14.39
CA ILE A 332 -1.62 13.71 13.20
C ILE A 332 -1.16 15.17 13.14
N LEU A 333 -2.04 16.11 13.44
CA LEU A 333 -1.70 17.54 13.48
C LEU A 333 -0.63 17.83 14.54
N ASP A 334 -0.76 17.24 15.74
CA ASP A 334 0.21 17.39 16.81
C ASP A 334 1.57 16.80 16.44
N LEU A 335 1.60 15.64 15.78
CA LEU A 335 2.83 15.05 15.26
C LEU A 335 3.47 15.93 14.17
N ARG A 336 2.67 16.54 13.29
CA ARG A 336 3.17 17.49 12.28
C ARG A 336 3.82 18.69 12.95
N ARG A 337 3.14 19.33 13.92
CA ARG A 337 3.65 20.49 14.66
C ARG A 337 4.93 20.17 15.42
N LYS A 338 5.04 18.98 15.96
CA LYS A 338 6.21 18.54 16.73
C LYS A 338 7.41 18.14 15.86
N HIS A 339 7.16 17.53 14.69
CA HIS A 339 8.20 16.83 13.94
C HIS A 339 8.38 17.30 12.48
N SER A 340 7.62 18.30 11.99
CA SER A 340 7.81 18.90 10.67
C SER A 340 8.39 20.30 10.81
N HIS A 341 9.49 20.62 10.10
CA HIS A 341 10.18 21.92 10.26
C HIS A 341 10.48 22.58 8.91
N THR A 342 11.12 21.86 7.97
CA THR A 342 11.49 22.36 6.63
C THR A 342 10.66 21.72 5.52
N TYR A 343 9.96 20.64 5.82
CA TYR A 343 8.95 20.02 4.98
C TYR A 343 8.01 19.17 5.84
N GLN A 344 6.83 18.85 5.30
CA GLN A 344 5.87 17.97 5.96
C GLN A 344 6.41 16.55 6.00
N ARG A 345 6.52 15.98 7.20
CA ARG A 345 7.11 14.67 7.44
C ARG A 345 6.08 13.58 7.74
N VAL A 346 4.91 13.98 8.22
CA VAL A 346 3.82 13.08 8.60
C VAL A 346 2.67 13.22 7.60
N TRP A 347 2.33 12.10 6.97
CA TRP A 347 1.30 11.99 5.94
C TRP A 347 0.23 11.01 6.35
N PHE A 348 -0.91 11.00 5.67
CA PHE A 348 -1.90 9.95 5.81
C PHE A 348 -2.63 9.69 4.50
N ASP A 349 -3.19 8.49 4.40
CA ASP A 349 -4.07 8.05 3.32
C ASP A 349 -5.30 7.35 3.90
N THR A 350 -6.48 7.56 3.31
CA THR A 350 -7.77 7.06 3.79
C THR A 350 -8.43 6.12 2.78
N PRO A 351 -7.86 4.91 2.53
CA PRO A 351 -8.55 3.92 1.72
C PRO A 351 -9.86 3.51 2.39
N VAL A 352 -10.97 3.49 1.61
CA VAL A 352 -12.27 3.03 2.11
C VAL A 352 -12.38 1.51 2.06
N LEU A 353 -12.89 0.91 3.14
CA LEU A 353 -13.14 -0.52 3.21
C LEU A 353 -14.38 -0.90 2.41
N ARG A 354 -14.21 -1.76 1.40
CA ARG A 354 -15.30 -2.29 0.57
C ARG A 354 -15.71 -3.70 0.97
N GLN A 355 -14.76 -4.48 1.47
CA GLN A 355 -14.96 -5.86 1.90
C GLN A 355 -14.24 -6.10 3.25
N PRO A 356 -14.90 -6.72 4.22
CA PRO A 356 -16.28 -7.24 4.17
C PRO A 356 -17.32 -6.09 4.15
N ALA A 357 -18.39 -6.24 3.36
CA ALA A 357 -19.36 -5.15 3.11
C ALA A 357 -20.06 -4.66 4.40
N TRP A 358 -20.28 -5.52 5.39
CA TRP A 358 -20.89 -5.13 6.68
C TRP A 358 -20.02 -4.21 7.54
N GLN A 359 -18.75 -4.02 7.21
CA GLN A 359 -17.87 -3.04 7.85
C GLN A 359 -17.65 -1.79 6.98
N SER A 360 -18.33 -1.69 5.86
CA SER A 360 -18.29 -0.49 5.01
C SER A 360 -18.89 0.72 5.72
N LEU A 361 -18.37 1.91 5.44
CA LEU A 361 -18.98 3.18 5.87
C LEU A 361 -20.45 3.30 5.45
N GLN A 362 -20.84 2.72 4.31
CA GLN A 362 -22.21 2.76 3.78
C GLN A 362 -23.24 2.04 4.66
N THR A 363 -22.81 1.28 5.67
CA THR A 363 -23.71 0.66 6.65
C THR A 363 -24.15 1.61 7.77
N LEU A 364 -23.57 2.81 7.83
CA LEU A 364 -23.85 3.80 8.88
C LEU A 364 -24.88 4.83 8.43
N GLY A 365 -25.66 5.34 9.40
CA GLY A 365 -26.62 6.41 9.17
C GLY A 365 -26.02 7.82 9.24
N GLU A 366 -26.84 8.83 8.93
CA GLU A 366 -26.46 10.24 8.79
C GLU A 366 -25.78 10.83 10.05
N SER A 367 -26.14 10.36 11.25
CA SER A 367 -25.51 10.80 12.50
C SER A 367 -24.00 10.50 12.56
N TYR A 368 -23.55 9.48 11.83
CA TYR A 368 -22.12 9.17 11.71
C TYR A 368 -21.45 9.98 10.61
N ALA A 369 -22.16 10.33 9.53
CA ALA A 369 -21.65 11.28 8.53
C ALA A 369 -21.33 12.64 9.19
N ALA A 370 -22.19 13.10 10.11
CA ALA A 370 -21.93 14.30 10.89
C ALA A 370 -20.65 14.25 11.73
N LYS A 371 -20.19 13.04 12.14
CA LYS A 371 -18.89 12.89 12.82
C LYS A 371 -17.71 13.09 11.88
N LEU A 372 -17.81 12.60 10.66
CA LEU A 372 -16.78 12.87 9.63
C LEU A 372 -16.79 14.33 9.18
N GLU A 373 -17.97 14.97 9.15
CA GLU A 373 -18.07 16.42 8.88
C GLU A 373 -17.37 17.24 9.98
N GLN A 374 -17.55 16.88 11.26
CA GLN A 374 -16.78 17.51 12.35
C GLN A 374 -15.26 17.38 12.16
N ALA A 375 -14.80 16.23 11.69
CA ALA A 375 -13.38 16.04 11.39
C ALA A 375 -12.95 16.87 10.18
N ARG A 376 -13.77 16.96 9.13
CA ARG A 376 -13.54 17.83 7.96
C ARG A 376 -13.43 19.29 8.40
N ASP A 377 -14.36 19.78 9.21
CA ASP A 377 -14.39 21.16 9.68
C ASP A 377 -13.14 21.47 10.51
N PHE A 378 -12.73 20.56 11.41
CA PHE A 378 -11.47 20.65 12.12
C PHE A 378 -10.26 20.73 11.17
N MET A 379 -10.23 19.93 10.10
CA MET A 379 -9.15 19.98 9.10
C MET A 379 -9.16 21.31 8.35
N MET A 380 -10.34 21.84 8.00
CA MET A 380 -10.49 23.14 7.33
C MET A 380 -10.04 24.31 8.23
N GLU A 381 -10.29 24.26 9.53
CA GLU A 381 -9.82 25.25 10.50
C GLU A 381 -8.30 25.21 10.71
N ASN A 382 -7.65 24.11 10.33
CA ASN A 382 -6.21 23.88 10.48
C ASN A 382 -5.54 23.60 9.12
N LEU A 383 -5.96 24.28 8.04
CA LEU A 383 -5.30 24.19 6.75
C LEU A 383 -3.89 24.78 6.80
N GLU A 384 -3.02 24.29 5.92
CA GLU A 384 -1.73 24.93 5.67
C GLU A 384 -1.91 26.37 5.18
N THR A 385 -0.96 27.22 5.53
CA THR A 385 -0.92 28.59 5.07
C THR A 385 0.41 28.87 4.36
N ALA A 386 0.52 30.00 3.66
CA ALA A 386 1.78 30.43 3.06
C ALA A 386 2.90 30.61 4.10
N ASP A 387 2.53 31.03 5.31
CA ASP A 387 3.45 31.23 6.42
C ASP A 387 3.76 29.93 7.22
N ASP A 388 2.88 28.94 7.10
CA ASP A 388 3.01 27.60 7.70
C ASP A 388 2.63 26.49 6.73
N PRO A 389 3.51 26.14 5.77
CA PRO A 389 3.21 25.16 4.72
C PRO A 389 3.45 23.69 5.15
N PHE A 390 3.83 23.42 6.41
CA PHE A 390 4.29 22.09 6.82
C PHE A 390 3.45 21.42 7.89
N HIS A 391 2.65 22.15 8.65
CA HIS A 391 1.92 21.60 9.78
C HIS A 391 0.44 21.36 9.46
N GLY A 392 -0.20 22.30 8.75
CA GLY A 392 -1.62 22.22 8.44
C GLY A 392 -2.01 21.08 7.49
N PHE A 393 -3.31 20.87 7.38
CA PHE A 393 -3.87 19.94 6.40
C PHE A 393 -3.81 20.54 4.98
N LYS A 394 -3.70 19.67 3.98
CA LYS A 394 -3.73 20.05 2.58
C LYS A 394 -5.18 20.04 2.07
N ASP A 395 -5.52 20.93 1.15
CA ASP A 395 -6.84 20.94 0.51
C ASP A 395 -7.26 19.57 -0.03
N TYR A 396 -6.33 18.84 -0.64
CA TYR A 396 -6.66 17.52 -1.18
C TYR A 396 -6.93 16.46 -0.12
N GLU A 397 -6.40 16.62 1.12
CA GLU A 397 -6.70 15.74 2.24
C GLU A 397 -8.15 15.97 2.70
N VAL A 398 -8.59 17.23 2.76
CA VAL A 398 -9.98 17.61 3.04
C VAL A 398 -10.92 17.09 1.94
N GLN A 399 -10.61 17.36 0.66
CA GLN A 399 -11.39 16.88 -0.49
C GLN A 399 -11.49 15.35 -0.53
N ARG A 400 -10.48 14.62 -0.04
CA ARG A 400 -10.54 13.16 0.08
C ARG A 400 -11.57 12.75 1.10
N LEU A 401 -11.57 13.36 2.28
CA LEU A 401 -12.58 13.09 3.32
C LEU A 401 -13.99 13.44 2.83
N GLU A 402 -14.17 14.53 2.10
CA GLU A 402 -15.46 14.88 1.49
C GLU A 402 -15.95 13.80 0.51
N ARG A 403 -15.06 13.20 -0.28
CA ARG A 403 -15.40 12.06 -1.15
C ARG A 403 -15.79 10.82 -0.33
N ASP A 404 -15.13 10.57 0.79
CA ASP A 404 -15.44 9.44 1.67
C ASP A 404 -16.82 9.63 2.33
N ILE A 405 -17.17 10.87 2.74
CA ILE A 405 -18.49 11.25 3.23
C ILE A 405 -19.57 11.08 2.14
N ALA A 406 -19.29 11.55 0.94
CA ALA A 406 -20.19 11.40 -0.20
C ALA A 406 -20.40 9.92 -0.56
N TRP A 407 -19.35 9.11 -0.51
CA TRP A 407 -19.44 7.67 -0.73
C TRP A 407 -20.22 6.97 0.37
N MET A 408 -20.03 7.36 1.64
CA MET A 408 -20.83 6.86 2.76
C MET A 408 -22.34 7.08 2.55
N ARG A 409 -22.71 8.24 1.99
CA ARG A 409 -24.11 8.60 1.69
C ARG A 409 -24.65 7.98 0.41
N SER A 410 -23.79 7.41 -0.42
CA SER A 410 -24.23 6.77 -1.64
C SER A 410 -24.94 5.45 -1.33
N THR A 411 -26.04 5.17 -2.06
CA THR A 411 -26.74 3.90 -1.92
C THR A 411 -25.87 2.75 -2.39
N VAL A 412 -25.89 1.66 -1.62
CA VAL A 412 -25.32 0.38 -2.07
C VAL A 412 -26.20 -0.13 -3.21
N ASN A 413 -25.73 -0.04 -4.46
CA ASN A 413 -26.36 -0.66 -5.60
C ASN A 413 -25.92 -2.13 -5.75
#